data_b6b77cbf2cb2df02e4914854ccf2a637
#
_entry.id   b6b77cbf2cb2df02e4914854ccf2a637
#
_cell.length_a   1.000
_cell.length_b   1.000
_cell.length_c   1.000
_cell.angle_alpha   90.00
_cell.angle_beta   90.00
_cell.angle_gamma   90.00
#
_symmetry.space_group_name_H-M   'P 1'
#
loop_
_entity.id
_entity.type
_entity.pdbx_description
1 polymer ?
#
loop_
_entity_poly.entity_id
_entity_poly.type
_entity_poly.pdbx_seq_one_letter_code
_entity_poly.pdbx_strand_id
1 'polypeptide(L)'
;DDVSLAEELANHASVCIDNARRYTREHAMAETLQRSLLPQVLPEQNALDVAYRYLPAESGVGGDWFDVIPLPGARVALVVGDVVGHGLLAAATMGRLRTAVHNFSTLDLPPDEILTHLDDLITRIDHDEGIAGGGAVITGATCLYAIYDPVTRLCSMARAGHPPPALVGTDGSVEFLDLPAGTPLGLGGLPFETVEMRLPEFSHLVLYTDGLIEDRDREIDEGLHMLRAALSHPHRAPEETCSAVLEALLPDRPSDDIALIVARTRVLEPDRIAEWEVPSHPSEVSRLRAAVARQLAEWGLAEVAYSTELILSELITNAIRYALGPVKVRLLRDRTLICEVSDSSSTSPHLRYAKATDEGGRGLFLVAQFTERWGTRYTAEGKVIWAEQALPSDDGPAAEG
;
A
#
# COMPACT_ATOMS: atom_id res chain seq x y z
N ASP A 1 63.70 21.88 10.14
CA ASP A 1 63.15 20.69 9.51
C ASP A 1 62.04 20.04 10.38
N ASP A 2 62.22 19.82 11.70
CA ASP A 2 61.24 19.16 12.56
C ASP A 2 60.00 20.02 12.80
N VAL A 3 60.11 21.35 12.86
CA VAL A 3 58.99 22.28 13.01
C VAL A 3 58.13 22.32 11.75
N SER A 4 58.77 22.33 10.57
CA SER A 4 58.06 22.29 9.29
C SER A 4 57.29 20.99 9.10
N LEU A 5 57.83 19.84 9.52
CA LEU A 5 57.18 18.56 9.48
C LEU A 5 55.97 18.51 10.46
N ALA A 6 56.13 19.08 11.66
CA ALA A 6 55.06 19.17 12.64
C ALA A 6 53.90 20.06 12.16
N GLU A 7 54.20 21.18 11.49
CA GLU A 7 53.18 22.04 10.89
C GLU A 7 52.45 21.34 9.75
N GLU A 8 53.14 20.58 8.89
CA GLU A 8 52.54 19.82 7.80
C GLU A 8 51.63 18.71 8.33
N LEU A 9 52.05 17.95 9.35
CA LEU A 9 51.24 16.94 10.02
C LEU A 9 50.00 17.55 10.70
N ALA A 10 50.14 18.71 11.37
CA ALA A 10 49.03 19.41 12.01
C ALA A 10 47.98 19.88 10.96
N ASN A 11 48.46 20.39 9.83
CA ASN A 11 47.58 20.79 8.74
C ASN A 11 46.85 19.58 8.13
N HIS A 12 47.54 18.48 7.88
CA HIS A 12 46.90 17.24 7.41
C HIS A 12 45.88 16.71 8.43
N ALA A 13 46.22 16.68 9.71
CA ALA A 13 45.30 16.25 10.77
C ALA A 13 44.05 17.16 10.86
N SER A 14 44.24 18.47 10.72
CA SER A 14 43.14 19.43 10.71
C SER A 14 42.17 19.17 9.55
N VAL A 15 42.68 18.98 8.34
CA VAL A 15 41.86 18.65 7.17
C VAL A 15 41.12 17.32 7.34
N CYS A 16 41.79 16.29 7.88
CA CYS A 16 41.18 15.00 8.16
C CYS A 16 40.07 15.11 9.21
N ILE A 17 40.27 15.87 10.28
CA ILE A 17 39.29 16.10 11.34
C ILE A 17 38.06 16.88 10.78
N ASP A 18 38.31 17.93 9.99
CA ASP A 18 37.25 18.73 9.41
C ASP A 18 36.42 17.89 8.41
N ASN A 19 37.07 17.07 7.60
CA ASN A 19 36.38 16.15 6.69
C ASN A 19 35.55 15.11 7.46
N ALA A 20 36.13 14.52 8.52
CA ALA A 20 35.40 13.56 9.36
C ALA A 20 34.19 14.19 10.04
N ARG A 21 34.30 15.42 10.59
CA ARG A 21 33.20 16.16 11.20
C ARG A 21 32.11 16.49 10.19
N ARG A 22 32.49 16.90 8.99
CA ARG A 22 31.56 17.21 7.91
C ARG A 22 30.80 15.95 7.47
N TYR A 23 31.52 14.85 7.25
CA TYR A 23 30.90 13.56 6.93
C TYR A 23 29.93 13.11 8.00
N THR A 24 30.32 13.14 9.28
CA THR A 24 29.42 12.75 10.39
C THR A 24 28.16 13.62 10.44
N ARG A 25 28.31 14.92 10.17
CA ARG A 25 27.15 15.83 10.17
C ARG A 25 26.22 15.61 8.98
N GLU A 26 26.77 15.43 7.78
CA GLU A 26 26.00 15.13 6.57
C GLU A 26 25.27 13.79 6.72
N HIS A 27 25.94 12.78 7.26
CA HIS A 27 25.34 11.48 7.54
C HIS A 27 24.18 11.57 8.53
N ALA A 28 24.37 12.23 9.67
CA ALA A 28 23.30 12.40 10.67
C ALA A 28 22.09 13.18 10.14
N MET A 29 22.32 14.17 9.26
CA MET A 29 21.23 14.89 8.60
C MET A 29 20.47 13.99 7.66
N ALA A 30 21.15 13.19 6.87
CA ALA A 30 20.55 12.28 5.90
C ALA A 30 19.77 11.14 6.59
N GLU A 31 20.31 10.55 7.68
CA GLU A 31 19.55 9.59 8.51
C GLU A 31 18.29 10.19 9.10
N THR A 32 18.36 11.45 9.58
CA THR A 32 17.19 12.13 10.12
C THR A 32 16.13 12.33 9.05
N LEU A 33 16.55 12.71 7.84
CA LEU A 33 15.65 12.87 6.70
C LEU A 33 15.00 11.51 6.34
N GLN A 34 15.78 10.46 6.15
CA GLN A 34 15.30 9.13 5.81
C GLN A 34 14.26 8.64 6.83
N ARG A 35 14.56 8.73 8.13
CA ARG A 35 13.61 8.38 9.19
C ARG A 35 12.32 9.20 9.11
N SER A 36 12.39 10.47 8.74
CA SER A 36 11.19 11.32 8.60
C SER A 36 10.34 10.96 7.38
N LEU A 37 10.95 10.35 6.37
CA LEU A 37 10.29 9.91 5.15
C LEU A 37 9.65 8.52 5.27
N LEU A 38 10.02 7.71 6.26
CA LEU A 38 9.46 6.39 6.52
C LEU A 38 8.23 6.45 7.43
N PRO A 39 7.32 5.45 7.40
CA PRO A 39 6.19 5.39 8.31
C PRO A 39 6.66 5.34 9.77
N GLN A 40 6.26 6.29 10.58
CA GLN A 40 6.55 6.28 12.03
C GLN A 40 5.59 5.38 12.80
N VAL A 41 4.36 5.29 12.31
CA VAL A 41 3.30 4.44 12.84
C VAL A 41 2.54 3.90 11.64
N LEU A 42 2.27 2.59 11.63
CA LEU A 42 1.41 2.01 10.61
C LEU A 42 -0.04 2.45 10.83
N PRO A 43 -0.77 2.76 9.77
CA PRO A 43 -2.18 3.09 9.88
C PRO A 43 -2.97 1.90 10.39
N GLU A 44 -3.98 2.16 11.18
CA GLU A 44 -4.89 1.13 11.66
C GLU A 44 -5.69 0.53 10.48
N GLN A 45 -5.72 -0.78 10.40
CA GLN A 45 -6.48 -1.57 9.43
C GLN A 45 -6.76 -2.97 10.01
N ASN A 46 -7.78 -3.67 9.52
CA ASN A 46 -8.21 -4.96 10.06
C ASN A 46 -7.93 -6.14 9.11
N ALA A 47 -7.46 -5.87 7.91
CA ALA A 47 -7.24 -6.89 6.89
C ALA A 47 -6.01 -7.78 7.17
N LEU A 48 -5.00 -7.23 7.84
CA LEU A 48 -3.72 -7.87 8.11
C LEU A 48 -3.24 -7.60 9.55
N ASP A 49 -2.57 -8.57 10.16
CA ASP A 49 -1.68 -8.29 11.29
C ASP A 49 -0.29 -8.05 10.74
N VAL A 50 0.26 -6.86 10.91
CA VAL A 50 1.52 -6.46 10.28
C VAL A 50 2.59 -6.19 11.30
N ALA A 51 3.75 -6.80 11.11
CA ALA A 51 5.01 -6.39 11.74
C ALA A 51 6.01 -5.97 10.66
N TYR A 52 6.91 -5.07 11.01
CA TYR A 52 7.94 -4.60 10.09
C TYR A 52 9.26 -4.36 10.80
N ARG A 53 10.34 -4.36 10.02
CA ARG A 53 11.67 -3.91 10.45
C ARG A 53 12.27 -3.05 9.35
N TYR A 54 12.94 -2.02 9.79
CA TYR A 54 13.79 -1.20 8.93
C TYR A 54 15.15 -1.01 9.60
N LEU A 55 16.21 -1.37 8.91
CA LEU A 55 17.58 -1.31 9.40
C LEU A 55 18.40 -0.56 8.36
N PRO A 56 18.94 0.62 8.70
CA PRO A 56 19.79 1.36 7.79
C PRO A 56 21.16 0.68 7.64
N ALA A 57 21.75 0.82 6.45
CA ALA A 57 23.11 0.39 6.18
C ALA A 57 24.14 1.13 7.05
N GLU A 58 25.26 0.47 7.39
CA GLU A 58 26.35 1.13 8.11
C GLU A 58 27.03 2.23 7.24
N SER A 59 26.99 2.07 5.92
CA SER A 59 27.69 2.93 4.95
C SER A 59 26.99 4.24 4.62
N GLY A 60 25.74 4.43 5.05
CA GLY A 60 25.01 5.66 4.70
C GLY A 60 23.50 5.53 4.71
N VAL A 61 22.87 6.52 4.13
CA VAL A 61 21.45 6.61 3.94
C VAL A 61 21.09 5.93 2.63
N GLY A 62 20.26 4.91 2.65
CA GLY A 62 19.84 4.16 1.48
C GLY A 62 18.54 4.64 0.85
N GLY A 63 18.11 3.90 -0.15
CA GLY A 63 16.92 4.13 -0.94
C GLY A 63 15.72 3.26 -0.57
N ASP A 64 15.89 2.35 0.40
CA ASP A 64 14.83 1.43 0.81
C ASP A 64 13.63 2.12 1.42
N TRP A 65 12.45 1.65 1.08
CA TRP A 65 11.21 2.07 1.75
C TRP A 65 10.20 0.93 1.84
N PHE A 66 9.25 1.14 2.71
CA PHE A 66 8.06 0.30 2.82
C PHE A 66 6.84 1.14 3.18
N ASP A 67 5.65 0.62 2.90
CA ASP A 67 4.41 1.23 3.37
C ASP A 67 3.29 0.21 3.52
N VAL A 68 2.30 0.56 4.37
CA VAL A 68 1.05 -0.17 4.54
C VAL A 68 -0.07 0.85 4.38
N ILE A 69 -0.87 0.73 3.33
CA ILE A 69 -1.80 1.77 2.91
C ILE A 69 -3.23 1.21 2.96
N PRO A 70 -4.09 1.68 3.87
CA PRO A 70 -5.51 1.34 3.84
C PRO A 70 -6.17 1.85 2.56
N LEU A 71 -6.81 0.93 1.86
CA LEU A 71 -7.54 1.20 0.62
C LEU A 71 -9.05 1.15 0.86
N PRO A 72 -9.84 1.71 -0.05
CA PRO A 72 -11.29 1.57 -0.01
C PRO A 72 -11.75 0.10 -0.02
N GLY A 73 -12.91 -0.18 0.61
CA GLY A 73 -13.48 -1.52 0.62
C GLY A 73 -12.82 -2.50 1.59
N ALA A 74 -12.31 -2.03 2.73
CA ALA A 74 -11.58 -2.80 3.75
C ALA A 74 -10.27 -3.44 3.23
N ARG A 75 -9.81 -3.09 2.03
CA ARG A 75 -8.58 -3.58 1.43
C ARG A 75 -7.35 -2.85 1.97
N VAL A 76 -6.20 -3.45 1.79
CA VAL A 76 -4.92 -2.86 2.19
C VAL A 76 -3.87 -3.10 1.12
N ALA A 77 -3.04 -2.09 0.86
CA ALA A 77 -1.84 -2.24 0.06
C ALA A 77 -0.60 -2.39 0.94
N LEU A 78 0.30 -3.26 0.51
CA LEU A 78 1.65 -3.43 1.03
C LEU A 78 2.63 -3.03 -0.06
N VAL A 79 3.62 -2.25 0.30
CA VAL A 79 4.64 -1.75 -0.64
C VAL A 79 6.00 -1.93 -0.03
N VAL A 80 6.93 -2.42 -0.82
CA VAL A 80 8.36 -2.44 -0.51
C VAL A 80 9.11 -2.05 -1.78
N GLY A 81 10.15 -1.26 -1.66
CA GLY A 81 10.97 -0.88 -2.79
C GLY A 81 12.35 -0.38 -2.37
N ASP A 82 13.23 -0.24 -3.35
CA ASP A 82 14.58 0.27 -3.18
C ASP A 82 14.95 1.18 -4.36
N VAL A 83 15.56 2.33 -4.07
CA VAL A 83 16.11 3.27 -5.05
C VAL A 83 17.61 3.02 -5.21
N VAL A 84 18.02 2.75 -6.44
CA VAL A 84 19.44 2.52 -6.77
C VAL A 84 20.32 3.65 -6.27
N GLY A 85 21.36 3.29 -5.52
CA GLY A 85 22.35 4.23 -4.98
C GLY A 85 22.13 4.54 -3.50
N HIS A 86 22.88 5.49 -2.98
CA HIS A 86 22.87 5.84 -1.56
C HIS A 86 23.02 7.34 -1.34
N GLY A 87 22.69 7.80 -0.14
CA GLY A 87 22.83 9.18 0.28
C GLY A 87 21.59 10.01 0.03
N LEU A 88 21.76 11.33 0.10
CA LEU A 88 20.66 12.28 0.12
C LEU A 88 19.78 12.21 -1.14
N LEU A 89 20.36 11.93 -2.30
CA LEU A 89 19.63 11.86 -3.56
C LEU A 89 18.70 10.63 -3.60
N ALA A 90 19.22 9.46 -3.20
CA ALA A 90 18.41 8.24 -3.09
C ALA A 90 17.25 8.42 -2.11
N ALA A 91 17.52 8.98 -0.92
CA ALA A 91 16.49 9.28 0.07
C ALA A 91 15.43 10.29 -0.45
N ALA A 92 15.85 11.32 -1.19
CA ALA A 92 14.91 12.29 -1.76
C ALA A 92 14.02 11.65 -2.83
N THR A 93 14.58 10.80 -3.69
CA THR A 93 13.82 10.06 -4.70
C THR A 93 12.88 9.05 -4.04
N MET A 94 13.35 8.31 -3.03
CA MET A 94 12.51 7.42 -2.22
C MET A 94 11.29 8.17 -1.64
N GLY A 95 11.51 9.35 -1.05
CA GLY A 95 10.42 10.17 -0.51
C GLY A 95 9.40 10.61 -1.57
N ARG A 96 9.86 10.94 -2.80
CA ARG A 96 8.98 11.24 -3.94
C ARG A 96 8.17 10.02 -4.36
N LEU A 97 8.82 8.85 -4.49
CA LEU A 97 8.14 7.60 -4.87
C LEU A 97 7.11 7.19 -3.83
N ARG A 98 7.48 7.19 -2.55
CA ARG A 98 6.54 6.86 -1.46
C ARG A 98 5.32 7.79 -1.46
N THR A 99 5.52 9.10 -1.63
CA THR A 99 4.42 10.06 -1.73
C THR A 99 3.54 9.80 -2.95
N ALA A 100 4.15 9.47 -4.09
CA ALA A 100 3.42 9.13 -5.31
C ALA A 100 2.60 7.84 -5.15
N VAL A 101 3.19 6.79 -4.57
CA VAL A 101 2.46 5.55 -4.23
C VAL A 101 1.22 5.84 -3.40
N HIS A 102 1.37 6.62 -2.34
CA HIS A 102 0.24 7.02 -1.48
C HIS A 102 -0.87 7.74 -2.28
N ASN A 103 -0.49 8.68 -3.13
CA ASN A 103 -1.44 9.43 -3.95
C ASN A 103 -2.14 8.54 -5.00
N PHE A 104 -1.38 7.68 -5.71
CA PHE A 104 -1.95 6.77 -6.69
C PHE A 104 -2.83 5.69 -6.06
N SER A 105 -2.48 5.21 -4.86
CA SER A 105 -3.31 4.27 -4.10
C SER A 105 -4.70 4.83 -3.78
N THR A 106 -4.85 6.15 -3.63
CA THR A 106 -6.16 6.78 -3.43
C THR A 106 -7.05 6.73 -4.67
N LEU A 107 -6.48 6.51 -5.86
CA LEU A 107 -7.21 6.38 -7.11
C LEU A 107 -7.78 4.98 -7.33
N ASP A 108 -7.49 4.05 -6.43
CA ASP A 108 -7.97 2.66 -6.47
C ASP A 108 -7.56 1.90 -7.75
N LEU A 109 -6.33 2.16 -8.22
CA LEU A 109 -5.74 1.56 -9.41
C LEU A 109 -5.20 0.15 -9.12
N PRO A 110 -5.15 -0.75 -10.13
CA PRO A 110 -4.50 -2.05 -9.99
C PRO A 110 -2.96 -1.91 -9.89
N PRO A 111 -2.26 -2.94 -9.37
CA PRO A 111 -0.82 -2.89 -9.12
C PRO A 111 0.05 -2.51 -10.33
N ASP A 112 -0.25 -3.04 -11.50
CA ASP A 112 0.46 -2.77 -12.75
C ASP A 112 0.34 -1.31 -13.21
N GLU A 113 -0.84 -0.69 -13.04
CA GLU A 113 -1.04 0.73 -13.33
C GLU A 113 -0.29 1.62 -12.34
N ILE A 114 -0.27 1.25 -11.04
CA ILE A 114 0.53 1.96 -10.01
C ILE A 114 2.01 1.95 -10.41
N LEU A 115 2.56 0.78 -10.76
CA LEU A 115 3.96 0.68 -11.17
C LEU A 115 4.25 1.45 -12.46
N THR A 116 3.33 1.46 -13.42
CA THR A 116 3.44 2.25 -14.65
C THR A 116 3.52 3.75 -14.34
N HIS A 117 2.69 4.27 -13.44
CA HIS A 117 2.75 5.66 -13.04
C HIS A 117 4.04 6.02 -12.28
N LEU A 118 4.59 5.07 -11.51
CA LEU A 118 5.88 5.27 -10.84
C LEU A 118 7.05 5.27 -11.82
N ASP A 119 7.02 4.41 -12.84
CA ASP A 119 8.00 4.37 -13.93
C ASP A 119 8.04 5.69 -14.70
N ASP A 120 6.87 6.21 -15.07
CA ASP A 120 6.71 7.52 -15.68
C ASP A 120 7.23 8.67 -14.79
N LEU A 121 7.06 8.56 -13.48
CA LEU A 121 7.55 9.55 -12.52
C LEU A 121 9.07 9.58 -12.47
N ILE A 122 9.73 8.42 -12.36
CA ILE A 122 11.19 8.32 -12.35
C ILE A 122 11.77 8.85 -13.66
N THR A 123 11.21 8.44 -14.79
CA THR A 123 11.64 8.92 -16.11
C THR A 123 11.59 10.46 -16.21
N ARG A 124 10.58 11.09 -15.62
CA ARG A 124 10.50 12.56 -15.55
C ARG A 124 11.53 13.17 -14.61
N ILE A 125 11.76 12.55 -13.44
CA ILE A 125 12.79 13.01 -12.50
C ILE A 125 14.17 13.01 -13.19
N ASP A 126 14.54 11.93 -13.87
CA ASP A 126 15.81 11.80 -14.57
C ASP A 126 15.97 12.84 -15.68
N HIS A 127 14.90 13.09 -16.42
CA HIS A 127 14.90 14.11 -17.46
C HIS A 127 15.16 15.53 -16.90
N ASP A 128 14.48 15.88 -15.81
CA ASP A 128 14.59 17.19 -15.17
C ASP A 128 15.98 17.41 -14.53
N GLU A 129 16.54 16.38 -13.89
CA GLU A 129 17.88 16.40 -13.28
C GLU A 129 18.98 16.38 -14.35
N GLY A 130 18.81 15.68 -15.46
CA GLY A 130 19.70 15.68 -16.61
C GLY A 130 19.86 17.06 -17.24
N ILE A 131 18.79 17.85 -17.31
CA ILE A 131 18.82 19.23 -17.79
C ILE A 131 19.58 20.16 -16.83
N ALA A 132 19.43 19.95 -15.52
CA ALA A 132 20.02 20.82 -14.49
C ALA A 132 21.52 20.55 -14.21
N GLY A 133 21.99 19.33 -14.40
CA GLY A 133 23.31 18.89 -13.89
C GLY A 133 24.35 18.45 -14.93
N GLY A 134 24.02 18.38 -16.22
CA GLY A 134 25.01 18.08 -17.29
C GLY A 134 25.50 16.63 -17.36
N GLY A 135 24.88 15.68 -16.68
CA GLY A 135 25.14 14.25 -16.77
C GLY A 135 23.84 13.46 -16.57
N ALA A 136 23.56 12.49 -17.44
CA ALA A 136 22.44 11.59 -17.23
C ALA A 136 22.70 10.74 -15.98
N VAL A 137 22.03 11.03 -14.89
CA VAL A 137 21.94 10.15 -13.72
C VAL A 137 20.75 9.25 -13.99
N ILE A 138 20.97 7.98 -14.26
CA ILE A 138 19.88 6.99 -14.37
C ILE A 138 19.48 6.65 -12.94
N THR A 139 18.35 7.18 -12.51
CA THR A 139 17.75 6.85 -11.22
C THR A 139 16.84 5.65 -11.44
N GLY A 140 17.31 4.45 -11.12
CA GLY A 140 16.48 3.25 -11.13
C GLY A 140 15.87 3.01 -9.74
N ALA A 141 14.74 2.29 -9.70
CA ALA A 141 14.22 1.76 -8.45
C ALA A 141 13.58 0.39 -8.65
N THR A 142 13.61 -0.43 -7.63
CA THR A 142 12.82 -1.65 -7.59
C THR A 142 11.57 -1.44 -6.73
N CYS A 143 10.46 -2.10 -7.06
CA CYS A 143 9.23 -1.97 -6.28
C CYS A 143 8.37 -3.23 -6.37
N LEU A 144 7.80 -3.65 -5.26
CA LEU A 144 6.74 -4.63 -5.16
C LEU A 144 5.51 -3.95 -4.55
N TYR A 145 4.39 -4.01 -5.26
CA TYR A 145 3.10 -3.50 -4.80
C TYR A 145 2.08 -4.62 -4.74
N ALA A 146 1.46 -4.82 -3.58
CA ALA A 146 0.48 -5.88 -3.32
C ALA A 146 -0.79 -5.31 -2.70
N ILE A 147 -1.95 -5.68 -3.21
CA ILE A 147 -3.27 -5.32 -2.65
C ILE A 147 -3.93 -6.59 -2.10
N TYR A 148 -4.26 -6.61 -0.82
CA TYR A 148 -5.03 -7.69 -0.20
C TYR A 148 -6.47 -7.26 0.09
N ASP A 149 -7.43 -8.10 -0.31
CA ASP A 149 -8.86 -7.95 -0.02
C ASP A 149 -9.29 -9.01 1.01
N PRO A 150 -9.64 -8.62 2.26
CA PRO A 150 -10.01 -9.56 3.31
C PRO A 150 -11.39 -10.20 3.10
N VAL A 151 -12.22 -9.68 2.18
CA VAL A 151 -13.53 -10.23 1.86
C VAL A 151 -13.40 -11.41 0.90
N THR A 152 -12.67 -11.20 -0.20
CA THR A 152 -12.47 -12.22 -1.24
C THR A 152 -11.25 -13.10 -0.96
N ARG A 153 -10.36 -12.65 -0.09
CA ARG A 153 -9.01 -13.22 0.17
C ARG A 153 -8.10 -13.18 -1.05
N LEU A 154 -8.44 -12.37 -2.05
CA LEU A 154 -7.58 -12.17 -3.20
C LEU A 154 -6.44 -11.21 -2.84
N CYS A 155 -5.25 -11.54 -3.33
CA CYS A 155 -4.09 -10.69 -3.31
C CYS A 155 -3.65 -10.46 -4.76
N SER A 156 -3.70 -9.19 -5.19
CA SER A 156 -3.26 -8.75 -6.52
C SER A 156 -1.88 -8.12 -6.36
N MET A 157 -0.88 -8.59 -7.11
CA MET A 157 0.51 -8.17 -6.95
C MET A 157 1.16 -7.90 -8.29
N ALA A 158 2.03 -6.88 -8.33
CA ALA A 158 2.96 -6.64 -9.44
C ALA A 158 4.32 -6.21 -8.89
N ARG A 159 5.39 -6.52 -9.61
CA ARG A 159 6.74 -6.12 -9.24
C ARG A 159 7.53 -5.53 -10.41
N ALA A 160 8.39 -4.58 -10.09
CA ALA A 160 9.30 -3.91 -11.01
C ALA A 160 10.74 -4.20 -10.55
N GLY A 161 11.36 -5.27 -11.06
CA GLY A 161 12.74 -5.66 -10.73
C GLY A 161 12.98 -6.08 -9.27
N HIS A 162 11.97 -6.12 -8.42
CA HIS A 162 12.09 -6.35 -6.98
C HIS A 162 12.14 -7.85 -6.66
N PRO A 163 12.77 -8.30 -5.54
CA PRO A 163 12.72 -9.69 -5.09
C PRO A 163 11.29 -10.23 -4.97
N PRO A 164 11.04 -11.53 -5.25
CA PRO A 164 9.72 -12.12 -5.10
C PRO A 164 9.32 -12.20 -3.63
N PRO A 165 8.05 -11.95 -3.27
CA PRO A 165 7.59 -12.12 -1.90
C PRO A 165 7.52 -13.59 -1.52
N ALA A 166 7.65 -13.89 -0.21
CA ALA A 166 7.43 -15.23 0.30
C ALA A 166 6.03 -15.38 0.89
N LEU A 167 5.36 -16.48 0.60
CA LEU A 167 4.12 -16.91 1.24
C LEU A 167 4.42 -18.05 2.20
N VAL A 168 4.03 -17.86 3.46
CA VAL A 168 4.14 -18.88 4.51
C VAL A 168 2.76 -19.42 4.82
N GLY A 169 2.56 -20.69 4.54
CA GLY A 169 1.33 -21.41 4.85
C GLY A 169 1.16 -21.67 6.34
N THR A 170 -0.06 -21.95 6.76
CA THR A 170 -0.39 -22.31 8.14
C THR A 170 0.25 -23.63 8.59
N ASP A 171 0.68 -24.46 7.65
CA ASP A 171 1.44 -25.69 7.88
C ASP A 171 2.96 -25.47 7.99
N GLY A 172 3.43 -24.23 7.84
CA GLY A 172 4.85 -23.87 7.83
C GLY A 172 5.54 -24.05 6.48
N SER A 173 4.81 -24.37 5.42
CA SER A 173 5.34 -24.36 4.05
C SER A 173 5.73 -22.95 3.65
N VAL A 174 6.84 -22.79 2.94
CA VAL A 174 7.33 -21.49 2.44
C VAL A 174 7.50 -21.57 0.95
N GLU A 175 6.82 -20.70 0.24
CA GLU A 175 6.86 -20.55 -1.21
C GLU A 175 7.30 -19.13 -1.58
N PHE A 176 8.33 -18.99 -2.41
CA PHE A 176 8.60 -17.73 -3.09
C PHE A 176 7.70 -17.64 -4.31
N LEU A 177 6.86 -16.60 -4.35
CA LEU A 177 5.82 -16.50 -5.37
C LEU A 177 6.43 -16.19 -6.74
N ASP A 178 6.06 -16.98 -7.74
CA ASP A 178 6.51 -16.78 -9.13
C ASP A 178 5.68 -15.65 -9.79
N LEU A 179 6.14 -14.42 -9.60
CA LEU A 179 5.57 -13.23 -10.23
C LEU A 179 6.45 -12.79 -11.39
N PRO A 180 5.89 -12.28 -12.51
CA PRO A 180 6.67 -11.64 -13.56
C PRO A 180 7.61 -10.60 -12.97
N ALA A 181 8.91 -10.68 -13.27
CA ALA A 181 9.91 -9.85 -12.62
C ALA A 181 9.72 -8.35 -12.93
N GLY A 182 9.24 -8.02 -14.12
CA GLY A 182 9.22 -6.66 -14.63
C GLY A 182 10.63 -6.08 -14.80
N THR A 183 10.74 -4.94 -15.46
CA THR A 183 11.97 -4.13 -15.46
C THR A 183 11.98 -3.24 -14.23
N PRO A 184 13.14 -2.92 -13.63
CA PRO A 184 13.20 -1.85 -12.63
C PRO A 184 12.58 -0.55 -13.16
N LEU A 185 11.97 0.21 -12.27
CA LEU A 185 11.39 1.52 -12.59
C LEU A 185 12.47 2.48 -13.11
N GLY A 186 12.14 3.30 -14.09
CA GLY A 186 13.04 4.28 -14.72
C GLY A 186 13.88 3.72 -15.87
N LEU A 187 13.92 2.40 -16.07
CA LEU A 187 14.63 1.82 -17.20
C LEU A 187 13.76 1.69 -18.46
N GLY A 188 12.46 1.91 -18.33
CA GLY A 188 11.48 1.74 -19.40
C GLY A 188 11.36 0.28 -19.85
N GLY A 189 10.47 -0.01 -20.75
CA GLY A 189 10.41 -1.33 -21.36
C GLY A 189 9.00 -1.90 -21.53
N LEU A 190 8.79 -3.12 -21.09
CA LEU A 190 7.52 -3.84 -21.19
C LEU A 190 6.55 -3.37 -20.08
N PRO A 191 5.23 -3.44 -20.35
CA PRO A 191 4.25 -3.16 -19.32
C PRO A 191 4.40 -4.14 -18.14
N PHE A 192 4.07 -3.67 -16.95
CA PHE A 192 4.01 -4.53 -15.76
C PHE A 192 2.78 -5.43 -15.83
N GLU A 193 2.86 -6.58 -15.17
CA GLU A 193 1.78 -7.56 -15.14
C GLU A 193 1.32 -7.79 -13.69
N THR A 194 0.01 -7.71 -13.47
CA THR A 194 -0.60 -8.06 -12.19
C THR A 194 -0.93 -9.55 -12.16
N VAL A 195 -0.51 -10.22 -11.08
CA VAL A 195 -0.90 -11.59 -10.76
C VAL A 195 -1.88 -11.56 -9.59
N GLU A 196 -2.95 -12.31 -9.71
CA GLU A 196 -3.95 -12.48 -8.65
C GLU A 196 -3.89 -13.89 -8.10
N MET A 197 -3.89 -14.00 -6.77
CA MET A 197 -3.97 -15.28 -6.07
C MET A 197 -4.80 -15.18 -4.81
N ARG A 198 -5.41 -16.29 -4.42
CA ARG A 198 -6.15 -16.36 -3.16
C ARG A 198 -5.21 -16.80 -2.05
N LEU A 199 -5.07 -15.96 -1.02
CA LEU A 199 -4.27 -16.29 0.15
C LEU A 199 -5.13 -17.03 1.20
N PRO A 200 -4.60 -18.13 1.78
CA PRO A 200 -5.24 -18.77 2.93
C PRO A 200 -5.32 -17.80 4.12
N GLU A 201 -6.35 -17.93 4.93
CA GLU A 201 -6.44 -17.20 6.19
C GLU A 201 -5.30 -17.61 7.13
N PHE A 202 -4.78 -16.63 7.89
CA PHE A 202 -3.61 -16.78 8.79
C PHE A 202 -2.30 -17.16 8.11
N SER A 203 -2.22 -17.12 6.77
CA SER A 203 -0.93 -17.21 6.07
C SER A 203 -0.15 -15.89 6.23
N HIS A 204 1.19 -15.95 6.12
CA HIS A 204 2.01 -14.74 6.12
C HIS A 204 2.48 -14.43 4.72
N LEU A 205 2.25 -13.19 4.28
CA LEU A 205 2.91 -12.61 3.12
C LEU A 205 4.11 -11.82 3.62
N VAL A 206 5.30 -12.18 3.14
CA VAL A 206 6.57 -11.57 3.56
C VAL A 206 7.18 -10.83 2.38
N LEU A 207 7.36 -9.53 2.55
CA LEU A 207 7.99 -8.63 1.58
C LEU A 207 9.30 -8.13 2.18
N TYR A 208 10.34 -8.02 1.36
CA TYR A 208 11.68 -7.65 1.84
C TYR A 208 12.51 -7.06 0.69
N THR A 209 13.46 -6.20 1.02
CA THR A 209 14.44 -5.69 0.08
C THR A 209 15.64 -6.64 -0.04
N ASP A 210 16.41 -6.49 -1.09
CA ASP A 210 17.55 -7.36 -1.42
C ASP A 210 18.63 -7.35 -0.34
N GLY A 211 18.85 -6.22 0.35
CA GLY A 211 19.79 -6.15 1.47
C GLY A 211 19.55 -7.16 2.59
N LEU A 212 18.33 -7.77 2.68
CA LEU A 212 18.06 -8.87 3.60
C LEU A 212 18.68 -10.19 3.14
N ILE A 213 18.68 -10.47 1.83
CA ILE A 213 19.07 -11.75 1.24
C ILE A 213 20.44 -11.71 0.57
N GLU A 214 20.94 -10.54 0.20
CA GLU A 214 22.24 -10.32 -0.44
C GLU A 214 23.16 -9.53 0.49
N ASP A 215 24.43 -9.91 0.55
CA ASP A 215 25.48 -9.17 1.21
C ASP A 215 26.81 -9.48 0.54
N ARG A 216 27.88 -8.75 0.87
CA ARG A 216 29.23 -8.90 0.27
C ARG A 216 29.76 -10.33 0.27
N ASP A 217 29.41 -11.10 1.32
CA ASP A 217 29.86 -12.47 1.54
C ASP A 217 28.75 -13.52 1.37
N ARG A 218 27.56 -13.11 0.89
CA ARG A 218 26.39 -13.99 0.74
C ARG A 218 25.66 -13.72 -0.58
N GLU A 219 25.59 -14.74 -1.43
CA GLU A 219 24.83 -14.69 -2.68
C GLU A 219 23.31 -14.79 -2.41
N ILE A 220 22.51 -14.23 -3.32
CA ILE A 220 21.03 -14.19 -3.24
C ILE A 220 20.42 -15.59 -2.98
N ASP A 221 20.90 -16.63 -3.66
CA ASP A 221 20.37 -17.99 -3.53
C ASP A 221 20.58 -18.55 -2.11
N GLU A 222 21.72 -18.27 -1.49
CA GLU A 222 22.01 -18.64 -0.11
C GLU A 222 21.11 -17.86 0.85
N GLY A 223 20.94 -16.56 0.63
CA GLY A 223 20.05 -15.72 1.42
C GLY A 223 18.59 -16.19 1.35
N LEU A 224 18.09 -16.53 0.16
CA LEU A 224 16.76 -17.11 -0.02
C LEU A 224 16.59 -18.45 0.71
N HIS A 225 17.63 -19.29 0.70
CA HIS A 225 17.62 -20.55 1.43
C HIS A 225 17.53 -20.33 2.96
N MET A 226 18.32 -19.40 3.49
CA MET A 226 18.28 -19.02 4.91
C MET A 226 16.93 -18.41 5.29
N LEU A 227 16.38 -17.51 4.44
CA LEU A 227 15.07 -16.91 4.66
C LEU A 227 13.97 -17.98 4.70
N ARG A 228 14.00 -18.94 3.77
CA ARG A 228 13.07 -20.08 3.78
C ARG A 228 13.15 -20.85 5.10
N ALA A 229 14.35 -21.14 5.57
CA ALA A 229 14.55 -21.86 6.84
C ALA A 229 14.02 -21.07 8.05
N ALA A 230 14.27 -19.75 8.11
CA ALA A 230 13.81 -18.87 9.18
C ALA A 230 12.28 -18.73 9.21
N LEU A 231 11.64 -18.74 8.04
CA LEU A 231 10.20 -18.63 7.86
C LEU A 231 9.44 -19.95 8.10
N SER A 232 10.09 -21.12 7.99
CA SER A 232 9.47 -22.45 8.05
C SER A 232 8.98 -22.83 9.45
N HIS A 233 8.26 -21.93 10.14
CA HIS A 233 7.73 -22.16 11.47
C HIS A 233 6.25 -21.78 11.52
N PRO A 234 5.32 -22.75 11.60
CA PRO A 234 3.90 -22.49 11.66
C PRO A 234 3.50 -21.72 12.93
N HIS A 235 2.43 -20.94 12.84
CA HIS A 235 1.78 -20.25 13.96
C HIS A 235 2.60 -19.18 14.69
N ARG A 236 3.76 -18.77 14.19
CA ARG A 236 4.53 -17.68 14.77
C ARG A 236 3.81 -16.34 14.52
N ALA A 237 3.77 -15.45 15.51
CA ALA A 237 3.24 -14.11 15.31
C ALA A 237 4.13 -13.32 14.33
N PRO A 238 3.58 -12.33 13.60
CA PRO A 238 4.38 -11.52 12.66
C PRO A 238 5.61 -10.88 13.31
N GLU A 239 5.48 -10.38 14.53
CA GLU A 239 6.57 -9.76 15.31
C GLU A 239 7.69 -10.75 15.63
N GLU A 240 7.33 -11.96 16.06
CA GLU A 240 8.27 -13.05 16.33
C GLU A 240 8.94 -13.54 15.03
N THR A 241 8.20 -13.55 13.92
CA THR A 241 8.73 -13.91 12.59
C THR A 241 9.78 -12.89 12.14
N CYS A 242 9.49 -11.58 12.25
CA CYS A 242 10.47 -10.54 11.97
C CYS A 242 11.75 -10.74 12.78
N SER A 243 11.62 -10.99 14.08
CA SER A 243 12.77 -11.17 14.97
C SER A 243 13.60 -12.40 14.59
N ALA A 244 12.96 -13.52 14.28
CA ALA A 244 13.64 -14.75 13.86
C ALA A 244 14.32 -14.62 12.49
N VAL A 245 13.71 -13.90 11.55
CA VAL A 245 14.32 -13.61 10.24
C VAL A 245 15.59 -12.78 10.42
N LEU A 246 15.53 -11.73 11.24
CA LEU A 246 16.71 -10.90 11.51
C LEU A 246 17.81 -11.68 12.25
N GLU A 247 17.46 -12.48 13.26
CA GLU A 247 18.42 -13.30 13.96
C GLU A 247 19.17 -14.28 13.03
N ALA A 248 18.47 -14.79 12.01
CA ALA A 248 19.03 -15.74 11.06
C ALA A 248 19.86 -15.10 9.94
N LEU A 249 19.43 -13.91 9.44
CA LEU A 249 19.96 -13.32 8.21
C LEU A 249 20.76 -12.04 8.42
N LEU A 250 20.57 -11.33 9.55
CA LEU A 250 21.23 -10.05 9.75
C LEU A 250 22.76 -10.26 9.86
N PRO A 251 23.56 -9.66 8.95
CA PRO A 251 25.01 -9.65 9.08
C PRO A 251 25.46 -8.75 10.24
N ASP A 252 26.66 -8.95 10.75
CA ASP A 252 27.25 -8.11 11.81
C ASP A 252 27.26 -6.62 11.40
N ARG A 253 27.39 -6.36 10.11
CA ARG A 253 27.42 -5.00 9.51
C ARG A 253 26.67 -5.02 8.18
N PRO A 254 25.41 -4.60 8.15
CA PRO A 254 24.64 -4.53 6.92
C PRO A 254 25.33 -3.64 5.89
N SER A 255 25.56 -4.17 4.69
CA SER A 255 26.15 -3.43 3.57
C SER A 255 25.15 -2.55 2.85
N ASP A 256 23.86 -2.87 2.97
CA ASP A 256 22.73 -2.14 2.42
C ASP A 256 21.61 -1.99 3.45
N ASP A 257 20.65 -1.11 3.16
CA ASP A 257 19.44 -0.97 3.95
C ASP A 257 18.62 -2.27 3.92
N ILE A 258 17.84 -2.52 4.95
CA ILE A 258 16.96 -3.69 5.02
C ILE A 258 15.55 -3.20 5.39
N ALA A 259 14.60 -3.42 4.50
CA ALA A 259 13.19 -3.33 4.81
C ALA A 259 12.55 -4.71 4.80
N LEU A 260 11.79 -5.04 5.84
CA LEU A 260 11.07 -6.31 5.99
C LEU A 260 9.65 -6.04 6.49
N ILE A 261 8.66 -6.57 5.78
CA ILE A 261 7.26 -6.61 6.21
C ILE A 261 6.85 -8.07 6.35
N VAL A 262 6.24 -8.42 7.46
CA VAL A 262 5.55 -9.69 7.68
C VAL A 262 4.09 -9.39 7.96
N ALA A 263 3.22 -9.77 7.03
CA ALA A 263 1.80 -9.49 7.06
C ALA A 263 0.98 -10.79 7.14
N ARG A 264 0.35 -11.06 8.30
CA ARG A 264 -0.53 -12.20 8.48
C ARG A 264 -1.93 -11.86 8.01
N THR A 265 -2.47 -12.66 7.09
CA THR A 265 -3.80 -12.45 6.51
C THR A 265 -4.91 -12.68 7.53
N ARG A 266 -5.89 -11.79 7.52
CA ARG A 266 -7.17 -11.91 8.21
C ARG A 266 -8.30 -11.91 7.19
N VAL A 267 -9.44 -12.41 7.59
CA VAL A 267 -10.67 -12.41 6.79
C VAL A 267 -11.67 -11.51 7.48
N LEU A 268 -12.45 -10.76 6.72
CA LEU A 268 -13.57 -10.05 7.28
C LEU A 268 -14.68 -11.07 7.58
N GLU A 269 -15.10 -11.13 8.83
CA GLU A 269 -16.08 -12.13 9.29
C GLU A 269 -17.39 -12.05 8.51
N PRO A 270 -18.03 -13.18 8.18
CA PRO A 270 -19.25 -13.22 7.38
C PRO A 270 -20.42 -12.42 7.99
N ASP A 271 -20.48 -12.27 9.31
CA ASP A 271 -21.49 -11.48 10.02
C ASP A 271 -21.30 -9.97 9.83
N ARG A 272 -20.15 -9.55 9.28
CA ARG A 272 -19.82 -8.16 8.92
C ARG A 272 -20.03 -7.85 7.45
N ILE A 273 -20.53 -8.81 6.68
CA ILE A 273 -20.75 -8.69 5.22
C ILE A 273 -22.21 -8.93 4.94
N ALA A 274 -22.82 -8.05 4.16
CA ALA A 274 -24.15 -8.27 3.63
C ALA A 274 -24.17 -8.00 2.12
N GLU A 275 -24.68 -8.94 1.35
CA GLU A 275 -24.68 -8.88 -0.11
C GLU A 275 -26.06 -9.12 -0.68
N TRP A 276 -26.40 -8.37 -1.73
CA TRP A 276 -27.65 -8.52 -2.48
C TRP A 276 -27.40 -8.39 -3.97
N GLU A 277 -28.06 -9.21 -4.74
CA GLU A 277 -28.16 -9.05 -6.18
C GLU A 277 -29.50 -8.44 -6.53
N VAL A 278 -29.48 -7.30 -7.20
CA VAL A 278 -30.68 -6.50 -7.50
C VAL A 278 -30.92 -6.52 -8.99
N PRO A 279 -32.06 -7.05 -9.45
CA PRO A 279 -32.46 -6.92 -10.85
C PRO A 279 -32.52 -5.45 -11.29
N SER A 280 -32.17 -5.18 -12.54
CA SER A 280 -32.16 -3.82 -13.10
C SER A 280 -33.58 -3.26 -13.31
N HIS A 281 -34.38 -3.22 -12.23
CA HIS A 281 -35.72 -2.69 -12.23
C HIS A 281 -35.95 -1.72 -11.06
N PRO A 282 -36.51 -0.51 -11.30
CA PRO A 282 -36.66 0.52 -10.27
C PRO A 282 -37.49 0.09 -9.04
N SER A 283 -38.44 -0.86 -9.18
CA SER A 283 -39.22 -1.35 -8.03
C SER A 283 -38.41 -2.10 -6.99
N GLU A 284 -37.22 -2.64 -7.37
CA GLU A 284 -36.38 -3.42 -6.48
C GLU A 284 -35.63 -2.52 -5.48
N VAL A 285 -35.43 -1.24 -5.80
CA VAL A 285 -34.77 -0.27 -4.90
C VAL A 285 -35.51 -0.18 -3.55
N SER A 286 -36.84 -0.19 -3.57
CA SER A 286 -37.65 -0.13 -2.34
C SER A 286 -37.48 -1.40 -1.46
N ARG A 287 -37.39 -2.58 -2.08
CA ARG A 287 -37.20 -3.84 -1.37
C ARG A 287 -35.84 -3.90 -0.73
N LEU A 288 -34.80 -3.43 -1.48
CA LEU A 288 -33.46 -3.39 -0.97
C LEU A 288 -33.32 -2.43 0.21
N ARG A 289 -33.94 -1.24 0.17
CA ARG A 289 -33.95 -0.32 1.34
C ARG A 289 -34.40 -1.02 2.60
N ALA A 290 -35.54 -1.76 2.52
CA ALA A 290 -36.03 -2.49 3.68
C ALA A 290 -35.10 -3.61 4.15
N ALA A 291 -34.35 -4.25 3.24
CA ALA A 291 -33.33 -5.24 3.60
C ALA A 291 -32.13 -4.61 4.26
N VAL A 292 -31.64 -3.48 3.72
CA VAL A 292 -30.54 -2.70 4.28
C VAL A 292 -30.88 -2.18 5.68
N ALA A 293 -32.07 -1.59 5.87
CA ALA A 293 -32.50 -1.10 7.17
C ALA A 293 -32.53 -2.21 8.24
N ARG A 294 -32.99 -3.41 7.87
CA ARG A 294 -32.95 -4.57 8.78
C ARG A 294 -31.51 -4.96 9.12
N GLN A 295 -30.64 -5.05 8.13
CA GLN A 295 -29.25 -5.41 8.33
C GLN A 295 -28.51 -4.42 9.23
N LEU A 296 -28.75 -3.12 9.01
CA LEU A 296 -28.16 -2.08 9.86
C LEU A 296 -28.72 -2.15 11.30
N ALA A 297 -29.99 -2.45 11.47
CA ALA A 297 -30.56 -2.67 12.80
C ALA A 297 -29.96 -3.90 13.51
N GLU A 298 -29.74 -5.01 12.77
CA GLU A 298 -29.04 -6.20 13.28
C GLU A 298 -27.59 -5.90 13.68
N TRP A 299 -26.94 -5.01 12.97
CA TRP A 299 -25.57 -4.54 13.30
C TRP A 299 -25.51 -3.48 14.40
N GLY A 300 -26.66 -3.01 14.90
CA GLY A 300 -26.72 -1.93 15.89
C GLY A 300 -26.46 -0.53 15.29
N LEU A 301 -26.57 -0.37 13.97
CA LEU A 301 -26.23 0.84 13.22
C LEU A 301 -27.49 1.61 12.75
N ALA A 302 -28.57 1.63 13.55
CA ALA A 302 -29.82 2.30 13.20
C ALA A 302 -29.65 3.81 12.95
N GLU A 303 -28.69 4.45 13.59
CA GLU A 303 -28.44 5.91 13.48
C GLU A 303 -27.99 6.30 12.07
N VAL A 304 -27.21 5.47 11.39
CA VAL A 304 -26.74 5.73 10.02
C VAL A 304 -27.67 5.17 8.94
N ALA A 305 -28.79 4.51 9.32
CA ALA A 305 -29.67 3.86 8.37
C ALA A 305 -30.22 4.83 7.31
N TYR A 306 -30.67 6.02 7.72
CA TYR A 306 -31.23 7.01 6.79
C TYR A 306 -30.22 7.46 5.73
N SER A 307 -29.00 7.83 6.15
CA SER A 307 -27.94 8.26 5.24
C SER A 307 -27.49 7.13 4.32
N THR A 308 -27.35 5.90 4.85
CA THR A 308 -26.99 4.71 4.08
C THR A 308 -28.05 4.36 3.03
N GLU A 309 -29.34 4.39 3.39
CA GLU A 309 -30.43 4.16 2.45
C GLU A 309 -30.45 5.21 1.32
N LEU A 310 -30.16 6.47 1.65
CA LEU A 310 -30.10 7.53 0.65
C LEU A 310 -28.91 7.30 -0.31
N ILE A 311 -27.71 7.05 0.22
CA ILE A 311 -26.52 6.76 -0.58
C ILE A 311 -26.78 5.59 -1.53
N LEU A 312 -27.24 4.45 -1.00
CA LEU A 312 -27.52 3.26 -1.81
C LEU A 312 -28.60 3.51 -2.86
N SER A 313 -29.64 4.29 -2.52
CA SER A 313 -30.70 4.62 -3.48
C SER A 313 -30.18 5.38 -4.69
N GLU A 314 -29.27 6.34 -4.46
CA GLU A 314 -28.64 7.11 -5.52
C GLU A 314 -27.68 6.25 -6.36
N LEU A 315 -26.83 5.47 -5.71
CA LEU A 315 -25.86 4.61 -6.40
C LEU A 315 -26.57 3.53 -7.24
N ILE A 316 -27.60 2.87 -6.68
CA ILE A 316 -28.33 1.81 -7.37
C ILE A 316 -29.16 2.40 -8.52
N THR A 317 -29.81 3.54 -8.31
CA THR A 317 -30.55 4.22 -9.38
C THR A 317 -29.65 4.58 -10.54
N ASN A 318 -28.42 5.03 -10.25
CA ASN A 318 -27.42 5.29 -11.28
C ASN A 318 -26.99 4.00 -12.00
N ALA A 319 -26.73 2.91 -11.25
CA ALA A 319 -26.37 1.64 -11.84
C ALA A 319 -27.50 1.10 -12.75
N ILE A 320 -28.75 1.10 -12.29
CA ILE A 320 -29.93 0.65 -13.10
C ILE A 320 -30.09 1.51 -14.37
N ARG A 321 -29.84 2.81 -14.30
CA ARG A 321 -30.00 3.73 -15.42
C ARG A 321 -28.93 3.57 -16.50
N TYR A 322 -27.71 3.24 -16.13
CA TYR A 322 -26.55 3.28 -17.02
C TYR A 322 -25.90 1.93 -17.30
N ALA A 323 -26.26 0.87 -16.58
CA ALA A 323 -25.71 -0.46 -16.77
C ALA A 323 -26.73 -1.44 -17.38
N LEU A 324 -26.22 -2.48 -18.04
CA LEU A 324 -26.97 -3.59 -18.56
C LEU A 324 -26.67 -4.82 -17.69
N GLY A 325 -27.64 -5.29 -16.91
CA GLY A 325 -27.49 -6.50 -16.09
C GLY A 325 -27.82 -6.27 -14.61
N PRO A 326 -27.73 -7.32 -13.80
CA PRO A 326 -27.99 -7.21 -12.37
C PRO A 326 -26.95 -6.32 -11.70
N VAL A 327 -27.42 -5.57 -10.70
CA VAL A 327 -26.59 -4.72 -9.85
C VAL A 327 -26.28 -5.51 -8.59
N LYS A 328 -25.01 -5.63 -8.24
CA LYS A 328 -24.60 -6.22 -6.96
C LYS A 328 -24.39 -5.10 -5.93
N VAL A 329 -24.97 -5.27 -4.77
CA VAL A 329 -24.86 -4.33 -3.64
C VAL A 329 -24.23 -5.06 -2.48
N ARG A 330 -23.21 -4.45 -1.87
CA ARG A 330 -22.50 -5.00 -0.72
C ARG A 330 -22.39 -3.95 0.38
N LEU A 331 -22.64 -4.35 1.60
CA LEU A 331 -22.33 -3.59 2.80
C LEU A 331 -21.26 -4.32 3.59
N LEU A 332 -20.24 -3.59 4.04
CA LEU A 332 -19.19 -4.10 4.89
C LEU A 332 -19.16 -3.27 6.17
N ARG A 333 -19.18 -3.95 7.32
CA ARG A 333 -18.95 -3.32 8.63
C ARG A 333 -17.51 -3.60 9.06
N ASP A 334 -16.64 -2.65 8.78
CA ASP A 334 -15.25 -2.68 9.22
C ASP A 334 -14.98 -1.53 10.22
N ARG A 335 -13.99 -0.73 10.01
CA ARG A 335 -13.71 0.53 10.76
C ARG A 335 -14.70 1.63 10.39
N THR A 336 -15.22 1.55 9.20
CA THR A 336 -16.28 2.37 8.65
C THR A 336 -17.40 1.47 8.13
N LEU A 337 -18.56 2.03 7.86
CA LEU A 337 -19.59 1.36 7.09
C LEU A 337 -19.33 1.62 5.60
N ILE A 338 -19.01 0.57 4.87
CA ILE A 338 -18.68 0.64 3.46
C ILE A 338 -19.88 0.17 2.64
N CYS A 339 -20.31 1.00 1.70
CA CYS A 339 -21.36 0.70 0.72
C CYS A 339 -20.70 0.51 -0.65
N GLU A 340 -20.88 -0.62 -1.29
CA GLU A 340 -20.40 -0.88 -2.64
C GLU A 340 -21.56 -1.25 -3.57
N VAL A 341 -21.58 -0.64 -4.75
CA VAL A 341 -22.54 -0.94 -5.81
C VAL A 341 -21.76 -1.27 -7.08
N SER A 342 -21.86 -2.52 -7.52
CA SER A 342 -21.16 -3.03 -8.70
C SER A 342 -22.12 -3.15 -9.87
N ASP A 343 -21.69 -2.69 -11.03
CA ASP A 343 -22.42 -2.83 -12.30
C ASP A 343 -21.48 -3.16 -13.46
N SER A 344 -22.01 -3.69 -14.55
CA SER A 344 -21.26 -4.12 -15.74
C SER A 344 -20.83 -2.97 -16.68
N SER A 345 -21.03 -1.71 -16.31
CA SER A 345 -20.69 -0.56 -17.14
C SER A 345 -19.25 -0.10 -16.88
N SER A 346 -18.53 0.22 -17.92
CA SER A 346 -17.21 0.86 -17.84
C SER A 346 -17.26 2.39 -17.87
N THR A 347 -18.47 2.99 -17.87
CA THR A 347 -18.64 4.45 -17.97
C THR A 347 -18.37 5.11 -16.62
N SER A 348 -17.44 6.05 -16.58
CA SER A 348 -17.12 6.84 -15.38
C SER A 348 -18.34 7.65 -14.91
N PRO A 349 -18.67 7.60 -13.61
CA PRO A 349 -19.68 8.50 -13.06
C PRO A 349 -19.11 9.93 -13.02
N HIS A 350 -19.83 10.88 -13.61
CA HIS A 350 -19.45 12.29 -13.59
C HIS A 350 -20.29 13.07 -12.59
N LEU A 351 -19.64 13.78 -11.66
CA LEU A 351 -20.28 14.83 -10.87
C LEU A 351 -20.75 15.92 -11.83
N ARG A 352 -22.06 16.05 -12.03
CA ARG A 352 -22.65 17.19 -12.71
C ARG A 352 -23.18 18.17 -11.67
N TYR A 353 -22.74 19.42 -11.76
CA TYR A 353 -23.43 20.51 -11.06
C TYR A 353 -24.80 20.69 -11.72
N ALA A 354 -25.82 20.06 -11.16
CA ALA A 354 -27.19 20.25 -11.59
C ALA A 354 -27.64 21.68 -11.25
N LYS A 355 -28.19 22.41 -12.22
CA LYS A 355 -28.87 23.67 -11.95
C LYS A 355 -30.09 23.40 -11.05
N ALA A 356 -30.53 24.39 -10.27
CA ALA A 356 -31.63 24.25 -9.30
C ALA A 356 -32.93 23.70 -9.91
N THR A 357 -33.07 23.71 -11.24
CA THR A 357 -34.20 23.25 -12.04
C THR A 357 -34.09 21.83 -12.58
N ASP A 358 -32.90 21.17 -12.46
CA ASP A 358 -32.71 19.83 -13.03
C ASP A 358 -33.17 18.77 -12.02
N GLU A 359 -34.10 17.92 -12.41
CA GLU A 359 -34.57 16.77 -11.60
C GLU A 359 -33.57 15.62 -11.53
N GLY A 360 -32.42 15.71 -12.24
CA GLY A 360 -31.35 14.70 -12.27
C GLY A 360 -29.97 15.32 -12.09
N GLY A 361 -29.05 14.57 -11.44
CA GLY A 361 -27.63 14.97 -11.32
C GLY A 361 -27.20 15.40 -9.91
N ARG A 362 -28.08 15.37 -8.92
CA ARG A 362 -27.74 15.66 -7.51
C ARG A 362 -27.29 14.43 -6.70
N GLY A 363 -27.48 13.21 -7.25
CA GLY A 363 -27.27 11.98 -6.53
C GLY A 363 -25.86 11.82 -5.97
N LEU A 364 -24.83 11.98 -6.82
CA LEU A 364 -23.43 11.89 -6.36
C LEU A 364 -23.02 13.05 -5.45
N PHE A 365 -23.68 14.21 -5.55
CA PHE A 365 -23.46 15.31 -4.60
C PHE A 365 -23.97 14.94 -3.21
N LEU A 366 -25.15 14.29 -3.14
CA LEU A 366 -25.68 13.78 -1.87
C LEU A 366 -24.78 12.66 -1.31
N VAL A 367 -24.29 11.76 -2.14
CA VAL A 367 -23.30 10.75 -1.71
C VAL A 367 -22.10 11.45 -1.06
N ALA A 368 -21.48 12.40 -1.74
CA ALA A 368 -20.33 13.14 -1.23
C ALA A 368 -20.60 13.90 0.09
N GLN A 369 -21.86 14.29 0.35
CA GLN A 369 -22.24 15.02 1.57
C GLN A 369 -22.38 14.10 2.79
N PHE A 370 -22.78 12.83 2.57
CA PHE A 370 -23.05 11.86 3.64
C PHE A 370 -21.95 10.82 3.83
N THR A 371 -20.80 10.98 3.15
CA THR A 371 -19.68 10.05 3.22
C THR A 371 -18.39 10.77 3.58
N GLU A 372 -17.49 10.09 4.26
CA GLU A 372 -16.13 10.57 4.47
C GLU A 372 -15.32 10.50 3.19
N ARG A 373 -15.49 9.39 2.46
CA ARG A 373 -14.85 9.14 1.17
C ARG A 373 -15.80 8.39 0.25
N TRP A 374 -15.66 8.59 -1.02
CA TRP A 374 -16.33 7.81 -2.06
C TRP A 374 -15.49 7.80 -3.33
N GLY A 375 -15.71 6.83 -4.18
CA GLY A 375 -14.96 6.71 -5.43
C GLY A 375 -15.50 5.62 -6.33
N THR A 376 -14.71 5.33 -7.38
CA THR A 376 -15.03 4.31 -8.37
C THR A 376 -13.79 3.46 -8.61
N ARG A 377 -13.96 2.15 -8.55
CA ARG A 377 -12.96 1.15 -8.94
C ARG A 377 -13.43 0.45 -10.21
N TYR A 378 -12.54 0.30 -11.16
CA TYR A 378 -12.78 -0.47 -12.36
C TYR A 378 -12.27 -1.90 -12.19
N THR A 379 -13.05 -2.86 -12.67
CA THR A 379 -12.72 -4.28 -12.64
C THR A 379 -12.90 -4.87 -14.04
N ALA A 380 -12.40 -6.09 -14.26
CA ALA A 380 -12.63 -6.79 -15.52
C ALA A 380 -14.13 -7.02 -15.84
N GLU A 381 -14.99 -7.05 -14.82
CA GLU A 381 -16.44 -7.28 -14.95
C GLU A 381 -17.26 -5.98 -15.10
N GLY A 382 -16.64 -4.81 -14.89
CA GLY A 382 -17.33 -3.53 -14.92
C GLY A 382 -16.74 -2.52 -13.94
N LYS A 383 -17.59 -1.87 -13.13
CA LYS A 383 -17.12 -0.94 -12.09
C LYS A 383 -17.81 -1.17 -10.77
N VAL A 384 -17.14 -0.77 -9.71
CA VAL A 384 -17.67 -0.69 -8.35
C VAL A 384 -17.64 0.77 -7.92
N ILE A 385 -18.80 1.34 -7.58
CA ILE A 385 -18.86 2.63 -6.90
C ILE A 385 -18.98 2.34 -5.41
N TRP A 386 -18.06 2.90 -4.63
CA TRP A 386 -17.98 2.69 -3.20
C TRP A 386 -18.14 4.02 -2.43
N ALA A 387 -18.64 3.92 -1.22
CA ALA A 387 -18.84 5.04 -0.32
C ALA A 387 -18.60 4.58 1.13
N GLU A 388 -17.88 5.35 1.91
CA GLU A 388 -17.52 5.06 3.30
C GLU A 388 -18.13 6.08 4.24
N GLN A 389 -18.79 5.58 5.29
CA GLN A 389 -19.40 6.38 6.34
C GLN A 389 -18.75 6.07 7.68
N ALA A 390 -18.54 7.08 8.52
CA ALA A 390 -18.12 6.87 9.90
C ALA A 390 -19.13 6.00 10.64
N LEU A 391 -18.65 5.08 11.44
CA LEU A 391 -19.46 4.37 12.42
C LEU A 391 -19.75 5.30 13.60
N PRO A 392 -20.95 5.22 14.22
CA PRO A 392 -21.21 5.88 15.49
C PRO A 392 -20.13 5.50 16.50
N SER A 393 -19.58 6.47 17.23
CA SER A 393 -18.65 6.20 18.32
C SER A 393 -19.36 5.39 19.40
N ASP A 394 -18.71 4.36 19.94
CA ASP A 394 -19.21 3.55 21.09
C ASP A 394 -19.30 4.37 22.41
N ASP A 395 -18.94 5.64 22.38
CA ASP A 395 -19.18 6.55 23.49
C ASP A 395 -20.69 6.80 23.60
N GLY A 396 -21.33 6.01 24.46
CA GLY A 396 -22.70 6.23 24.88
C GLY A 396 -22.92 7.68 25.32
N PRO A 397 -24.16 8.20 25.26
CA PRO A 397 -24.45 9.58 25.56
C PRO A 397 -23.84 9.94 26.91
N ALA A 398 -22.92 10.91 26.89
CA ALA A 398 -22.38 11.51 28.11
C ALA A 398 -23.59 11.89 28.96
N ALA A 399 -23.74 11.25 30.13
CA ALA A 399 -24.76 11.57 31.08
C ALA A 399 -24.60 13.05 31.42
N GLU A 400 -25.45 13.86 30.81
CA GLU A 400 -25.68 15.24 31.29
C GLU A 400 -26.19 15.13 32.72
N GLY A 401 -25.32 15.43 33.68
CA GLY A 401 -25.61 15.62 35.08
C GLY A 401 -25.72 17.11 35.45
#